data_6ca57f8a106fa21bc8c1c80778e071cd
#
_entry.id   6ca57f8a106fa21bc8c1c80778e071cd
#
_cell.length_a   1.000
_cell.length_b   1.000
_cell.length_c   1.000
_cell.angle_alpha   90.00
_cell.angle_beta   90.00
_cell.angle_gamma   90.00
#
_symmetry.space_group_name_H-M   'P 1'
#
loop_
_entity.id
_entity.type
_entity.pdbx_description
1 polymer ?
#
loop_
_entity_poly.entity_id
_entity_poly.type
_entity_poly.pdbx_seq_one_letter_code
_entity_poly.pdbx_strand_id
1 'polypeptide(L)'
;MMQSRWILLSVLLISFLGPFMGSSINMAIPAMALEFSMPAEQLSWVVTVYLVGSASVLLPFGKLADIVGRKRMFRIGLWAVLATTVGSGFAANVNLLIVWRLLQGISLSMIFSTSMAMLVSSHKASERGRVIGFSAAATYIGLSTGPVLGGLITEHLGWRPIFFLTAAGLLLSIIAVSKVEDEWYGEKDEKLDLLGSFLYFAGSVMTLYGLSASADHAGAKYILAAGVVSFILFL
;
A
#
# COMPACT_ATOMS: atom_id res chain seq x y z
N MET A 1 -5.35 25.50 11.78
CA MET A 1 -4.15 25.66 10.94
C MET A 1 -2.99 24.73 11.30
N MET A 2 -2.69 24.50 12.59
CA MET A 2 -1.55 23.62 12.97
C MET A 2 -1.82 22.15 12.68
N GLN A 3 -3.01 21.64 12.94
CA GLN A 3 -3.36 20.23 12.69
C GLN A 3 -3.36 19.87 11.20
N SER A 4 -3.87 20.75 10.32
CA SER A 4 -3.86 20.52 8.87
C SER A 4 -2.44 20.39 8.29
N ARG A 5 -1.44 21.10 8.86
CA ARG A 5 -0.04 20.96 8.45
C ARG A 5 0.54 19.58 8.81
N TRP A 6 0.17 19.02 9.97
CA TRP A 6 0.63 17.70 10.38
C TRP A 6 0.01 16.59 9.53
N ILE A 7 -1.27 16.74 9.14
CA ILE A 7 -1.91 15.82 8.21
C ILE A 7 -1.25 15.91 6.84
N LEU A 8 -1.05 17.12 6.33
CA LEU A 8 -0.37 17.32 5.06
C LEU A 8 1.03 16.66 5.07
N LEU A 9 1.82 16.90 6.10
CA LEU A 9 3.16 16.29 6.23
C LEU A 9 3.07 14.76 6.24
N SER A 10 2.18 14.18 7.06
CA SER A 10 2.01 12.73 7.14
C SER A 10 1.59 12.13 5.80
N VAL A 11 0.61 12.74 5.11
CA VAL A 11 0.14 12.27 3.80
C VAL A 11 1.21 12.43 2.73
N LEU A 12 1.96 13.54 2.70
CA LEU A 12 3.05 13.73 1.75
C LEU A 12 4.18 12.71 1.93
N LEU A 13 4.54 12.40 3.18
CA LEU A 13 5.53 11.34 3.46
C LEU A 13 5.07 9.99 2.90
N ILE A 14 3.82 9.61 3.13
CA ILE A 14 3.29 8.34 2.61
C ILE A 14 3.16 8.36 1.08
N SER A 15 2.71 9.48 0.50
CA SER A 15 2.61 9.64 -0.94
C SER A 15 3.97 9.54 -1.64
N PHE A 16 5.06 9.87 -0.96
CA PHE A 16 6.42 9.68 -1.43
C PHE A 16 6.93 8.25 -1.15
N LEU A 17 6.85 7.79 0.09
CA LEU A 17 7.51 6.55 0.55
C LEU A 17 6.93 5.29 -0.10
N GLY A 18 5.61 5.20 -0.29
CA GLY A 18 4.96 4.05 -0.91
C GLY A 18 5.44 3.83 -2.35
N PRO A 19 5.29 4.82 -3.24
CA PRO A 19 5.79 4.75 -4.61
C PRO A 19 7.32 4.61 -4.71
N PHE A 20 8.08 5.31 -3.86
CA PHE A 20 9.54 5.16 -3.77
C PHE A 20 9.95 3.71 -3.49
N MET A 21 9.39 3.11 -2.44
CA MET A 21 9.68 1.72 -2.09
C MET A 21 9.24 0.76 -3.20
N GLY A 22 8.03 0.94 -3.75
CA GLY A 22 7.52 0.10 -4.84
C GLY A 22 8.44 0.10 -6.06
N SER A 23 8.89 1.27 -6.51
CA SER A 23 9.80 1.39 -7.66
C SER A 23 11.24 0.94 -7.33
N SER A 24 11.72 1.18 -6.11
CA SER A 24 13.04 0.73 -5.65
C SER A 24 13.14 -0.80 -5.59
N ILE A 25 12.11 -1.49 -5.14
CA ILE A 25 12.07 -2.96 -5.05
C ILE A 25 12.19 -3.61 -6.44
N ASN A 26 11.61 -3.00 -7.49
CA ASN A 26 11.77 -3.49 -8.85
C ASN A 26 13.25 -3.53 -9.29
N MET A 27 14.05 -2.55 -8.86
CA MET A 27 15.50 -2.54 -9.12
C MET A 27 16.27 -3.56 -8.27
N ALA A 28 15.70 -3.97 -7.15
CA ALA A 28 16.31 -4.93 -6.24
C ALA A 28 16.06 -6.40 -6.62
N ILE A 29 15.11 -6.70 -7.52
CA ILE A 29 14.76 -8.07 -7.93
C ILE A 29 15.99 -8.88 -8.37
N PRO A 30 16.92 -8.39 -9.21
CA PRO A 30 18.10 -9.16 -9.62
C PRO A 30 19.02 -9.52 -8.43
N ALA A 31 19.21 -8.61 -7.48
CA ALA A 31 20.01 -8.86 -6.29
C ALA A 31 19.34 -9.90 -5.37
N MET A 32 18.03 -9.83 -5.20
CA MET A 32 17.24 -10.84 -4.47
C MET A 32 17.32 -12.20 -5.16
N ALA A 33 17.29 -12.26 -6.51
CA ALA A 33 17.40 -13.49 -7.29
C ALA A 33 18.73 -14.21 -7.03
N LEU A 34 19.82 -13.45 -6.99
CA LEU A 34 21.15 -14.00 -6.67
C LEU A 34 21.20 -14.50 -5.23
N GLU A 35 20.71 -13.74 -4.26
CA GLU A 35 20.76 -14.11 -2.85
C GLU A 35 19.92 -15.35 -2.54
N PHE A 36 18.71 -15.42 -3.07
CA PHE A 36 17.80 -16.54 -2.82
C PHE A 36 17.97 -17.71 -3.80
N SER A 37 18.92 -17.60 -4.75
CA SER A 37 19.17 -18.61 -5.79
C SER A 37 17.89 -19.02 -6.55
N MET A 38 17.04 -18.03 -6.89
CA MET A 38 15.77 -18.22 -7.57
C MET A 38 15.71 -17.39 -8.86
N PRO A 39 14.96 -17.84 -9.90
CA PRO A 39 14.72 -17.04 -11.10
C PRO A 39 14.04 -15.70 -10.76
N ALA A 40 14.48 -14.61 -11.40
CA ALA A 40 13.90 -13.27 -11.22
C ALA A 40 12.39 -13.21 -11.53
N GLU A 41 11.94 -14.07 -12.45
CA GLU A 41 10.54 -14.22 -12.82
C GLU A 41 9.67 -14.66 -11.62
N GLN A 42 10.14 -15.63 -10.83
CA GLN A 42 9.45 -16.07 -9.63
C GLN A 42 9.46 -15.01 -8.52
N LEU A 43 10.50 -14.18 -8.49
CA LEU A 43 10.60 -13.07 -7.54
C LEU A 43 9.69 -11.88 -7.89
N SER A 44 9.16 -11.81 -9.10
CA SER A 44 8.13 -10.82 -9.46
C SER A 44 6.89 -10.92 -8.56
N TRP A 45 6.63 -12.10 -7.99
CA TRP A 45 5.58 -12.30 -6.99
C TRP A 45 5.75 -11.46 -5.73
N VAL A 46 6.98 -11.09 -5.36
CA VAL A 46 7.24 -10.16 -4.25
C VAL A 46 6.58 -8.79 -4.48
N VAL A 47 6.49 -8.35 -5.73
CA VAL A 47 5.79 -7.11 -6.11
C VAL A 47 4.31 -7.37 -6.30
N THR A 48 3.95 -8.45 -6.99
CA THR A 48 2.56 -8.77 -7.34
C THR A 48 1.69 -8.97 -6.11
N VAL A 49 2.13 -9.75 -5.11
CA VAL A 49 1.33 -10.03 -3.90
C VAL A 49 1.07 -8.76 -3.08
N TYR A 50 2.00 -7.81 -3.08
CA TYR A 50 1.81 -6.51 -2.44
C TYR A 50 0.68 -5.72 -3.12
N LEU A 51 0.65 -5.69 -4.44
CA LEU A 51 -0.40 -5.01 -5.21
C LEU A 51 -1.76 -5.70 -5.04
N VAL A 52 -1.77 -7.05 -5.11
CA VAL A 52 -2.97 -7.86 -4.87
C VAL A 52 -3.51 -7.60 -3.47
N GLY A 53 -2.65 -7.67 -2.44
CA GLY A 53 -3.04 -7.40 -1.06
C GLY A 53 -3.59 -5.99 -0.87
N SER A 54 -2.98 -4.99 -1.52
CA SER A 54 -3.45 -3.60 -1.43
C SER A 54 -4.80 -3.39 -2.12
N ALA A 55 -4.98 -3.91 -3.32
CA ALA A 55 -6.19 -3.71 -4.10
C ALA A 55 -7.40 -4.46 -3.52
N SER A 56 -7.19 -5.69 -3.04
CA SER A 56 -8.27 -6.59 -2.64
C SER A 56 -9.07 -6.14 -1.41
N VAL A 57 -8.51 -5.28 -0.57
CA VAL A 57 -9.18 -4.80 0.65
C VAL A 57 -9.37 -3.27 0.68
N LEU A 58 -9.10 -2.59 -0.43
CA LEU A 58 -9.14 -1.13 -0.49
C LEU A 58 -10.54 -0.56 -0.20
N LEU A 59 -11.58 -1.08 -0.84
CA LEU A 59 -12.97 -0.65 -0.63
C LEU A 59 -13.50 -1.06 0.76
N PRO A 60 -13.34 -2.31 1.21
CA PRO A 60 -13.72 -2.70 2.57
C PRO A 60 -13.09 -1.83 3.66
N PHE A 61 -11.80 -1.51 3.54
CA PHE A 61 -11.14 -0.64 4.52
C PHE A 61 -11.56 0.83 4.40
N GLY A 62 -11.92 1.28 3.19
CA GLY A 62 -12.51 2.61 3.01
C GLY A 62 -13.83 2.74 3.77
N LYS A 63 -14.75 1.79 3.58
CA LYS A 63 -16.02 1.76 4.31
C LYS A 63 -15.83 1.61 5.82
N LEU A 64 -14.93 0.73 6.23
CA LEU A 64 -14.61 0.56 7.65
C LEU A 64 -14.03 1.85 8.26
N ALA A 65 -13.19 2.57 7.52
CA ALA A 65 -12.64 3.85 7.98
C ALA A 65 -13.71 4.94 8.17
N ASP A 66 -14.72 4.95 7.31
CA ASP A 66 -15.84 5.89 7.43
C ASP A 66 -16.70 5.62 8.69
N ILE A 67 -16.78 4.36 9.13
CA ILE A 67 -17.50 3.92 10.33
C ILE A 67 -16.66 4.15 11.60
N VAL A 68 -15.41 3.66 11.62
CA VAL A 68 -14.59 3.64 12.86
C VAL A 68 -13.75 4.89 13.08
N GLY A 69 -13.62 5.74 12.05
CA GLY A 69 -12.81 6.95 12.03
C GLY A 69 -11.60 6.83 11.09
N ARG A 70 -11.48 7.82 10.21
CA ARG A 70 -10.45 7.85 9.16
C ARG A 70 -9.03 7.98 9.71
N LYS A 71 -8.83 8.86 10.72
CA LYS A 71 -7.52 8.99 11.37
C LYS A 71 -7.14 7.75 12.14
N ARG A 72 -8.09 7.13 12.83
CA ARG A 72 -7.86 5.89 13.57
C ARG A 72 -7.42 4.79 12.62
N MET A 73 -8.12 4.60 11.49
CA MET A 73 -7.74 3.63 10.48
C MET A 73 -6.37 3.93 9.87
N PHE A 74 -6.09 5.19 9.53
CA PHE A 74 -4.80 5.64 9.01
C PHE A 74 -3.65 5.32 9.98
N ARG A 75 -3.83 5.59 11.29
CA ARG A 75 -2.82 5.27 12.32
C ARG A 75 -2.57 3.79 12.46
N ILE A 76 -3.63 2.97 12.48
CA ILE A 76 -3.49 1.50 12.52
C ILE A 76 -2.72 1.03 11.28
N GLY A 77 -3.08 1.54 10.09
CA GLY A 77 -2.38 1.26 8.84
C GLY A 77 -0.90 1.63 8.90
N LEU A 78 -0.55 2.81 9.43
CA LEU A 78 0.85 3.23 9.56
C LEU A 78 1.67 2.29 10.44
N TRP A 79 1.16 1.89 11.60
CA TRP A 79 1.85 0.94 12.46
C TRP A 79 1.96 -0.45 11.84
N ALA A 80 0.91 -0.91 11.16
CA ALA A 80 0.92 -2.20 10.47
C ALA A 80 1.90 -2.19 9.28
N VAL A 81 1.92 -1.11 8.46
CA VAL A 81 2.89 -0.97 7.37
C VAL A 81 4.32 -0.88 7.92
N LEU A 82 4.54 -0.16 9.02
CA LEU A 82 5.85 -0.10 9.67
C LEU A 82 6.33 -1.49 10.09
N ALA A 83 5.51 -2.25 10.81
CA ALA A 83 5.85 -3.60 11.27
C ALA A 83 6.15 -4.55 10.09
N THR A 84 5.31 -4.54 9.06
CA THR A 84 5.48 -5.39 7.88
C THR A 84 6.67 -4.96 7.00
N THR A 85 6.96 -3.66 6.95
CA THR A 85 8.16 -3.15 6.27
C THR A 85 9.44 -3.61 6.98
N VAL A 86 9.49 -3.47 8.29
CA VAL A 86 10.63 -3.98 9.09
C VAL A 86 10.75 -5.50 8.95
N GLY A 87 9.63 -6.23 9.03
CA GLY A 87 9.61 -7.69 8.81
C GLY A 87 10.12 -8.10 7.43
N SER A 88 9.79 -7.34 6.38
CA SER A 88 10.32 -7.56 5.02
C SER A 88 11.84 -7.38 4.97
N GLY A 89 12.41 -6.40 5.68
CA GLY A 89 13.85 -6.17 5.77
C GLY A 89 14.61 -7.30 6.46
N PHE A 90 13.95 -8.02 7.37
CA PHE A 90 14.52 -9.19 8.08
C PHE A 90 14.16 -10.54 7.45
N ALA A 91 13.51 -10.57 6.28
CA ALA A 91 13.13 -11.83 5.64
C ALA A 91 14.35 -12.69 5.32
N ALA A 92 14.36 -13.93 5.88
CA ALA A 92 15.44 -14.89 5.69
C ALA A 92 15.29 -15.73 4.41
N ASN A 93 14.10 -15.79 3.83
CA ASN A 93 13.78 -16.52 2.60
C ASN A 93 12.65 -15.85 1.84
N VAL A 94 12.48 -16.26 0.58
CA VAL A 94 11.46 -15.69 -0.34
C VAL A 94 10.05 -15.88 0.18
N ASN A 95 9.70 -17.03 0.73
CA ASN A 95 8.34 -17.28 1.20
C ASN A 95 7.96 -16.33 2.35
N LEU A 96 8.89 -16.10 3.28
CA LEU A 96 8.68 -15.14 4.36
C LEU A 96 8.58 -13.71 3.83
N LEU A 97 9.40 -13.35 2.83
CA LEU A 97 9.32 -12.05 2.17
C LEU A 97 7.95 -11.86 1.49
N ILE A 98 7.47 -12.86 0.77
CA ILE A 98 6.15 -12.85 0.12
C ILE A 98 5.03 -12.64 1.15
N VAL A 99 5.07 -13.34 2.29
CA VAL A 99 4.09 -13.15 3.36
C VAL A 99 4.12 -11.73 3.91
N TRP A 100 5.31 -11.18 4.21
CA TRP A 100 5.43 -9.81 4.67
C TRP A 100 4.94 -8.79 3.64
N ARG A 101 5.21 -9.01 2.36
CA ARG A 101 4.76 -8.16 1.26
C ARG A 101 3.23 -8.18 1.10
N LEU A 102 2.59 -9.34 1.24
CA LEU A 102 1.13 -9.44 1.24
C LEU A 102 0.52 -8.65 2.39
N LEU A 103 1.02 -8.87 3.62
CA LEU A 103 0.56 -8.15 4.81
C LEU A 103 0.82 -6.64 4.70
N GLN A 104 1.93 -6.25 4.09
CA GLN A 104 2.26 -4.84 3.83
C GLN A 104 1.27 -4.20 2.83
N GLY A 105 0.90 -4.90 1.76
CA GLY A 105 -0.13 -4.45 0.82
C GLY A 105 -1.48 -4.25 1.51
N ILE A 106 -1.93 -5.25 2.28
CA ILE A 106 -3.16 -5.17 3.08
C ILE A 106 -3.12 -3.97 4.03
N SER A 107 -2.02 -3.77 4.73
CA SER A 107 -1.86 -2.65 5.67
C SER A 107 -1.86 -1.29 4.96
N LEU A 108 -1.25 -1.21 3.78
CA LEU A 108 -1.17 0.03 2.99
C LEU A 108 -2.55 0.48 2.48
N SER A 109 -3.46 -0.44 2.20
CA SER A 109 -4.81 -0.09 1.77
C SER A 109 -5.59 0.69 2.84
N MET A 110 -5.33 0.46 4.14
CA MET A 110 -5.89 1.28 5.23
C MET A 110 -5.45 2.74 5.12
N ILE A 111 -4.21 2.97 4.70
CA ILE A 111 -3.65 4.30 4.50
C ILE A 111 -4.22 4.95 3.24
N PHE A 112 -4.21 4.24 2.11
CA PHE A 112 -4.66 4.79 0.83
C PHE A 112 -6.16 5.13 0.84
N SER A 113 -6.99 4.30 1.46
CA SER A 113 -8.43 4.55 1.56
C SER A 113 -8.78 5.79 2.40
N THR A 114 -7.88 6.23 3.29
CA THR A 114 -8.15 7.30 4.25
C THR A 114 -7.39 8.60 3.97
N SER A 115 -6.19 8.50 3.40
CA SER A 115 -5.26 9.63 3.27
C SER A 115 -5.83 10.81 2.50
N MET A 116 -6.44 10.59 1.34
CA MET A 116 -7.02 11.65 0.52
C MET A 116 -8.23 12.28 1.19
N ALA A 117 -9.10 11.47 1.80
CA ALA A 117 -10.28 11.96 2.52
C ALA A 117 -9.88 12.83 3.72
N MET A 118 -8.88 12.43 4.50
CA MET A 118 -8.33 13.22 5.61
C MET A 118 -7.71 14.53 5.11
N LEU A 119 -6.95 14.47 4.02
CA LEU A 119 -6.30 15.64 3.43
C LEU A 119 -7.33 16.69 3.01
N VAL A 120 -8.39 16.27 2.31
CA VAL A 120 -9.47 17.14 1.83
C VAL A 120 -10.32 17.68 2.99
N SER A 121 -10.63 16.83 3.98
CA SER A 121 -11.45 17.22 5.13
C SER A 121 -10.75 18.20 6.07
N SER A 122 -9.42 18.16 6.15
CA SER A 122 -8.62 19.02 7.03
C SER A 122 -8.27 20.38 6.43
N HIS A 123 -8.61 20.66 5.16
CA HIS A 123 -8.28 21.91 4.46
C HIS A 123 -9.54 22.62 3.91
N LYS A 124 -9.46 23.95 3.86
CA LYS A 124 -10.52 24.78 3.27
C LYS A 124 -10.70 24.45 1.78
N ALA A 125 -11.91 24.65 1.26
CA ALA A 125 -12.25 24.36 -0.14
C ALA A 125 -11.28 25.03 -1.15
N SER A 126 -10.85 26.28 -0.86
CA SER A 126 -9.90 27.03 -1.69
C SER A 126 -8.47 26.45 -1.70
N GLU A 127 -8.10 25.62 -0.73
CA GLU A 127 -6.76 25.03 -0.60
C GLU A 127 -6.69 23.57 -1.08
N ARG A 128 -7.84 22.92 -1.27
CA ARG A 128 -7.91 21.48 -1.59
C ARG A 128 -7.15 21.11 -2.86
N GLY A 129 -7.32 21.86 -3.94
CA GLY A 129 -6.60 21.61 -5.19
C GLY A 129 -5.08 21.66 -5.00
N ARG A 130 -4.59 22.62 -4.21
CA ARG A 130 -3.16 22.77 -3.92
C ARG A 130 -2.60 21.58 -3.13
N VAL A 131 -3.27 21.12 -2.07
CA VAL A 131 -2.77 20.02 -1.24
C VAL A 131 -2.86 18.68 -1.96
N ILE A 132 -3.88 18.47 -2.81
CA ILE A 132 -3.97 17.31 -3.71
C ILE A 132 -2.80 17.34 -4.70
N GLY A 133 -2.50 18.50 -5.29
CA GLY A 133 -1.36 18.67 -6.18
C GLY A 133 -0.01 18.34 -5.51
N PHE A 134 0.18 18.75 -4.26
CA PHE A 134 1.38 18.39 -3.50
C PHE A 134 1.49 16.88 -3.25
N SER A 135 0.37 16.20 -2.92
CA SER A 135 0.34 14.74 -2.75
C SER A 135 0.69 14.02 -4.05
N ALA A 136 0.13 14.47 -5.18
CA ALA A 136 0.47 13.92 -6.50
C ALA A 136 1.95 14.15 -6.85
N ALA A 137 2.49 15.36 -6.62
CA ALA A 137 3.90 15.66 -6.85
C ALA A 137 4.81 14.75 -6.00
N ALA A 138 4.51 14.56 -4.71
CA ALA A 138 5.24 13.66 -3.84
C ALA A 138 5.25 12.21 -4.37
N THR A 139 4.10 11.73 -4.88
CA THR A 139 3.96 10.41 -5.52
C THR A 139 4.89 10.28 -6.72
N TYR A 140 4.87 11.23 -7.64
CA TYR A 140 5.71 11.18 -8.84
C TYR A 140 7.19 11.34 -8.53
N ILE A 141 7.56 12.17 -7.55
CA ILE A 141 8.94 12.27 -7.07
C ILE A 141 9.39 10.91 -6.50
N GLY A 142 8.56 10.24 -5.69
CA GLY A 142 8.86 8.91 -5.17
C GLY A 142 9.07 7.89 -6.29
N LEU A 143 8.15 7.82 -7.27
CA LEU A 143 8.27 6.93 -8.43
C LEU A 143 9.55 7.18 -9.24
N SER A 144 9.91 8.45 -9.45
CA SER A 144 11.06 8.82 -10.29
C SER A 144 12.39 8.62 -9.56
N THR A 145 12.44 8.88 -8.25
CA THR A 145 13.67 8.73 -7.46
C THR A 145 13.93 7.28 -7.05
N GLY A 146 12.89 6.46 -6.97
CA GLY A 146 12.99 5.07 -6.55
C GLY A 146 13.96 4.23 -7.37
N PRO A 147 13.90 4.20 -8.71
CA PRO A 147 14.83 3.41 -9.51
C PRO A 147 16.29 3.85 -9.33
N VAL A 148 16.54 5.16 -9.26
CA VAL A 148 17.90 5.71 -9.12
C VAL A 148 18.46 5.40 -7.72
N LEU A 149 17.77 5.84 -6.67
CA LEU A 149 18.25 5.65 -5.29
C LEU A 149 18.15 4.17 -4.88
N GLY A 150 17.08 3.48 -5.28
CA GLY A 150 16.92 2.04 -5.00
C GLY A 150 17.99 1.20 -5.69
N GLY A 151 18.36 1.53 -6.93
CA GLY A 151 19.48 0.91 -7.64
C GLY A 151 20.81 1.14 -6.93
N LEU A 152 21.15 2.39 -6.60
CA LEU A 152 22.39 2.74 -5.87
C LEU A 152 22.45 2.05 -4.49
N ILE A 153 21.36 2.07 -3.73
CA ILE A 153 21.30 1.39 -2.43
C ILE A 153 21.52 -0.11 -2.61
N THR A 154 20.85 -0.72 -3.59
CA THR A 154 20.96 -2.16 -3.84
C THR A 154 22.35 -2.57 -4.26
N GLU A 155 23.02 -1.77 -5.11
CA GLU A 155 24.37 -2.04 -5.60
C GLU A 155 25.42 -1.99 -4.48
N HIS A 156 25.33 -0.99 -3.59
CA HIS A 156 26.38 -0.76 -2.58
C HIS A 156 26.10 -1.37 -1.21
N LEU A 157 24.82 -1.48 -0.83
CA LEU A 157 24.40 -1.89 0.52
C LEU A 157 23.46 -3.11 0.52
N GLY A 158 23.09 -3.61 -0.66
CA GLY A 158 22.09 -4.64 -0.80
C GLY A 158 20.65 -4.08 -0.74
N TRP A 159 19.65 -4.94 -0.93
CA TRP A 159 18.24 -4.55 -1.05
C TRP A 159 17.54 -4.27 0.29
N ARG A 160 17.98 -4.87 1.39
CA ARG A 160 17.36 -4.72 2.72
C ARG A 160 17.29 -3.30 3.25
N PRO A 161 18.31 -2.44 3.08
CA PRO A 161 18.28 -1.06 3.53
C PRO A 161 17.12 -0.22 2.94
N ILE A 162 16.57 -0.59 1.78
CA ILE A 162 15.39 0.08 1.20
C ILE A 162 14.20 0.01 2.17
N PHE A 163 13.98 -1.15 2.78
CA PHE A 163 12.91 -1.33 3.76
C PHE A 163 13.17 -0.52 5.04
N PHE A 164 14.39 -0.54 5.56
CA PHE A 164 14.73 0.18 6.80
C PHE A 164 14.68 1.69 6.61
N LEU A 165 15.11 2.21 5.45
CA LEU A 165 15.00 3.62 5.11
C LEU A 165 13.52 4.05 5.01
N THR A 166 12.71 3.23 4.36
CA THR A 166 11.26 3.46 4.30
C THR A 166 10.63 3.41 5.69
N ALA A 167 11.03 2.47 6.55
CA ALA A 167 10.55 2.37 7.93
C ALA A 167 10.88 3.63 8.76
N ALA A 168 12.08 4.20 8.59
CA ALA A 168 12.45 5.46 9.24
C ALA A 168 11.53 6.62 8.79
N GLY A 169 11.21 6.71 7.50
CA GLY A 169 10.27 7.70 6.99
C GLY A 169 8.82 7.48 7.49
N LEU A 170 8.40 6.21 7.66
CA LEU A 170 7.10 5.86 8.24
C LEU A 170 6.99 6.33 9.71
N LEU A 171 8.06 6.21 10.49
CA LEU A 171 8.09 6.74 11.85
C LEU A 171 7.87 8.26 11.90
N LEU A 172 8.43 9.01 10.95
CA LEU A 172 8.17 10.45 10.84
C LEU A 172 6.70 10.74 10.54
N SER A 173 6.07 9.93 9.68
CA SER A 173 4.63 10.05 9.40
C SER A 173 3.78 9.73 10.63
N ILE A 174 4.14 8.70 11.41
CA ILE A 174 3.47 8.36 12.67
C ILE A 174 3.59 9.50 13.67
N ILE A 175 4.76 10.09 13.83
CA ILE A 175 5.00 11.25 14.71
C ILE A 175 4.15 12.45 14.25
N ALA A 176 4.06 12.69 12.95
CA ALA A 176 3.26 13.78 12.42
C ALA A 176 1.77 13.59 12.72
N VAL A 177 1.20 12.41 12.41
CA VAL A 177 -0.23 12.15 12.63
C VAL A 177 -0.59 12.06 14.13
N SER A 178 0.35 11.73 15.01
CA SER A 178 0.10 11.67 16.45
C SER A 178 -0.18 13.05 17.08
N LYS A 179 0.25 14.14 16.41
CA LYS A 179 -0.02 15.52 16.82
C LYS A 179 -1.38 16.04 16.36
N VAL A 180 -2.17 15.21 15.68
CA VAL A 180 -3.52 15.52 15.21
C VAL A 180 -4.51 15.00 16.24
N GLU A 181 -5.40 15.86 16.73
CA GLU A 181 -6.44 15.50 17.72
C GLU A 181 -7.76 15.14 17.02
N ASP A 182 -8.08 15.84 15.92
CA ASP A 182 -9.33 15.67 15.19
C ASP A 182 -9.49 14.25 14.64
N GLU A 183 -10.74 13.79 14.61
CA GLU A 183 -11.15 12.55 13.94
C GLU A 183 -12.21 12.86 12.87
N TRP A 184 -12.17 12.14 11.77
CA TRP A 184 -13.12 12.31 10.67
C TRP A 184 -13.86 11.01 10.43
N TYR A 185 -15.19 11.11 10.32
CA TYR A 185 -16.09 10.01 9.98
C TYR A 185 -16.76 10.33 8.64
N GLY A 186 -17.07 9.31 7.87
CA GLY A 186 -17.93 9.44 6.70
C GLY A 186 -19.38 9.14 7.08
N GLU A 187 -19.65 7.90 7.47
CA GLU A 187 -20.99 7.36 7.70
C GLU A 187 -20.99 6.50 8.98
N LYS A 188 -20.92 7.20 10.11
CA LYS A 188 -20.69 6.59 11.43
C LYS A 188 -21.75 5.56 11.85
N ASP A 189 -22.98 5.70 11.40
CA ASP A 189 -24.13 4.86 11.79
C ASP A 189 -24.40 3.70 10.81
N GLU A 190 -23.62 3.58 9.74
CA GLU A 190 -23.77 2.50 8.79
C GLU A 190 -23.08 1.20 9.25
N LYS A 191 -23.57 0.08 8.71
CA LYS A 191 -22.97 -1.24 8.93
C LYS A 191 -22.06 -1.61 7.79
N LEU A 192 -20.98 -2.34 8.11
CA LEU A 192 -20.13 -2.94 7.10
C LEU A 192 -20.88 -4.04 6.38
N ASP A 193 -20.98 -3.94 5.06
CA ASP A 193 -21.45 -5.03 4.21
C ASP A 193 -20.36 -6.11 4.12
N LEU A 194 -20.51 -7.14 4.94
CA LEU A 194 -19.55 -8.25 4.99
C LEU A 194 -19.59 -9.09 3.72
N LEU A 195 -20.80 -9.30 3.14
CA LEU A 195 -20.94 -10.10 1.92
C LEU A 195 -20.33 -9.38 0.72
N GLY A 196 -20.68 -8.10 0.49
CA GLY A 196 -20.09 -7.29 -0.56
C GLY A 196 -18.57 -7.14 -0.38
N SER A 197 -18.09 -6.93 0.85
CA SER A 197 -16.66 -6.88 1.16
C SER A 197 -15.94 -8.19 0.79
N PHE A 198 -16.54 -9.34 1.06
CA PHE A 198 -15.98 -10.65 0.69
C PHE A 198 -16.00 -10.88 -0.81
N LEU A 199 -17.09 -10.53 -1.50
CA LEU A 199 -17.19 -10.65 -2.96
C LEU A 199 -16.17 -9.76 -3.66
N TYR A 200 -15.99 -8.52 -3.19
CA TYR A 200 -14.96 -7.61 -3.70
C TYR A 200 -13.55 -8.17 -3.47
N PHE A 201 -13.27 -8.67 -2.27
CA PHE A 201 -11.98 -9.30 -1.94
C PHE A 201 -11.69 -10.49 -2.85
N ALA A 202 -12.62 -11.44 -2.93
CA ALA A 202 -12.49 -12.64 -3.74
C ALA A 202 -12.36 -12.29 -5.22
N GLY A 203 -13.19 -11.38 -5.73
CA GLY A 203 -13.14 -10.88 -7.09
C GLY A 203 -11.80 -10.26 -7.45
N SER A 204 -11.27 -9.41 -6.57
CA SER A 204 -9.97 -8.76 -6.76
C SER A 204 -8.82 -9.76 -6.80
N VAL A 205 -8.76 -10.67 -5.81
CA VAL A 205 -7.71 -11.69 -5.73
C VAL A 205 -7.74 -12.60 -6.97
N MET A 206 -8.93 -13.15 -7.30
CA MET A 206 -9.07 -14.07 -8.44
C MET A 206 -8.76 -13.38 -9.77
N THR A 207 -9.20 -12.14 -9.96
CA THR A 207 -8.94 -11.39 -11.21
C THR A 207 -7.46 -11.08 -11.35
N LEU A 208 -6.82 -10.53 -10.32
CA LEU A 208 -5.40 -10.17 -10.38
C LEU A 208 -4.51 -11.42 -10.50
N TYR A 209 -4.80 -12.48 -9.74
CA TYR A 209 -4.09 -13.75 -9.87
C TYR A 209 -4.32 -14.38 -11.25
N GLY A 210 -5.56 -14.43 -11.73
CA GLY A 210 -5.89 -14.99 -13.04
C GLY A 210 -5.20 -14.25 -14.18
N LEU A 211 -5.10 -12.93 -14.12
CA LEU A 211 -4.32 -12.13 -15.08
C LEU A 211 -2.83 -12.42 -15.01
N SER A 212 -2.26 -12.47 -13.80
CA SER A 212 -0.82 -12.72 -13.61
C SER A 212 -0.40 -14.13 -14.04
N ALA A 213 -1.25 -15.14 -13.80
CA ALA A 213 -0.96 -16.54 -14.10
C ALA A 213 -1.46 -16.99 -15.48
N SER A 214 -2.12 -16.11 -16.25
CA SER A 214 -2.76 -16.47 -17.53
C SER A 214 -1.77 -16.93 -18.61
N ALA A 215 -0.50 -16.52 -18.53
CA ALA A 215 0.55 -16.94 -19.45
C ALA A 215 1.05 -18.36 -19.14
N ASP A 216 1.01 -18.79 -17.89
CA ASP A 216 1.69 -20.00 -17.42
C ASP A 216 0.75 -21.21 -17.24
N HIS A 217 -0.55 -20.98 -17.03
CA HIS A 217 -1.49 -22.05 -16.68
C HIS A 217 -2.84 -21.92 -17.39
N ALA A 218 -3.26 -22.97 -18.08
CA ALA A 218 -4.55 -23.04 -18.77
C ALA A 218 -5.75 -22.85 -17.80
N GLY A 219 -5.61 -23.23 -16.54
CA GLY A 219 -6.62 -23.03 -15.49
C GLY A 219 -6.83 -21.58 -15.04
N ALA A 220 -5.87 -20.69 -15.28
CA ALA A 220 -5.95 -19.28 -14.84
C ALA A 220 -7.12 -18.53 -15.47
N LYS A 221 -7.56 -18.90 -16.68
CA LYS A 221 -8.72 -18.32 -17.36
C LYS A 221 -10.04 -18.56 -16.59
N TYR A 222 -10.18 -19.73 -15.96
CA TYR A 222 -11.36 -20.02 -15.14
C TYR A 222 -11.35 -19.23 -13.83
N ILE A 223 -10.18 -19.02 -13.23
CA ILE A 223 -10.02 -18.19 -12.04
C ILE A 223 -10.34 -16.73 -12.37
N LEU A 224 -9.86 -16.24 -13.52
CA LEU A 224 -10.18 -14.90 -14.01
C LEU A 224 -11.70 -14.73 -14.23
N ALA A 225 -12.34 -15.71 -14.89
CA ALA A 225 -13.79 -15.67 -15.10
C ALA A 225 -14.56 -15.68 -13.77
N ALA A 226 -14.14 -16.50 -12.80
CA ALA A 226 -14.74 -16.51 -11.45
C ALA A 226 -14.56 -15.16 -10.74
N GLY A 227 -13.42 -14.51 -10.89
CA GLY A 227 -13.17 -13.17 -10.35
C GLY A 227 -14.12 -12.13 -10.94
N VAL A 228 -14.31 -12.13 -12.26
CA VAL A 228 -15.25 -11.24 -12.95
C VAL A 228 -16.69 -11.49 -12.48
N VAL A 229 -17.10 -12.75 -12.35
CA VAL A 229 -18.42 -13.10 -11.81
C VAL A 229 -18.60 -12.60 -10.39
N SER A 230 -17.56 -12.71 -9.55
CA SER A 230 -17.61 -12.19 -8.17
C SER A 230 -17.81 -10.66 -8.14
N PHE A 231 -17.19 -9.92 -9.06
CA PHE A 231 -17.45 -8.47 -9.19
C PHE A 231 -18.86 -8.15 -9.68
N ILE A 232 -19.39 -8.93 -10.60
CA ILE A 232 -20.80 -8.77 -11.05
C ILE A 232 -21.78 -9.02 -9.90
N LEU A 233 -21.50 -9.98 -9.03
CA LEU A 233 -22.33 -10.26 -7.85
C LEU A 233 -22.14 -9.21 -6.73
N PHE A 234 -21.03 -8.51 -6.72
CA PHE A 234 -20.76 -7.41 -5.80
C PHE A 234 -21.54 -6.14 -6.16
N LEU A 235 -21.77 -5.84 -7.44
CA LEU A 235 -22.51 -4.66 -7.95
C LEU A 235 -24.02 -4.79 -7.72
#